data_506553330cc6feb33668b4fb0c7a1881
#
_entry.id   506553330cc6feb33668b4fb0c7a1881
#
_cell.length_a   1.000
_cell.length_b   1.000
_cell.length_c   1.000
_cell.angle_alpha   90.00
_cell.angle_beta   90.00
_cell.angle_gamma   90.00
#
_symmetry.space_group_name_H-M   'P 1'
#
loop_
_entity.id
_entity.type
_entity.pdbx_description
1 polymer ?
#
loop_
_entity_poly.entity_id
_entity_poly.type
_entity_poly.pdbx_seq_one_letter_code
_entity_poly.pdbx_strand_id
1 'polypeptide(L)'
;MNRRSMKSVMLFSFAIACSLNLSVDVAIGSQSAFALRASARQANGSKNGEEVFLNRCGSCHGTERALVAPRTRKGWEGVLADMANIGAQLETGEPEAVLAFLTERHGLVNVNTANVEELVGLGLSKKDADTIGSYRSEHGPFADFAALRSVPGLDVDRLNAVRARVAFRD
;
A
#
# COMPACT_ATOMS: atom_id res chain seq x y z
N MET A 1 -3.96 92.49 10.82
CA MET A 1 -4.77 92.76 9.62
C MET A 1 -5.09 91.46 8.91
N ASN A 2 -6.34 91.23 8.79
CA ASN A 2 -7.09 90.43 7.82
C ASN A 2 -6.92 88.91 7.89
N ARG A 3 -7.86 88.24 8.40
CA ARG A 3 -9.24 87.93 7.95
C ARG A 3 -9.31 86.79 6.94
N ARG A 4 -10.07 85.84 7.41
CA ARG A 4 -11.02 85.01 6.67
C ARG A 4 -10.40 83.87 5.86
N SER A 5 -10.91 82.67 5.89
CA SER A 5 -12.29 82.18 6.01
C SER A 5 -12.22 80.65 6.05
N MET A 6 -12.64 80.10 7.00
CA MET A 6 -13.79 79.21 7.15
C MET A 6 -14.46 78.76 5.83
N LYS A 7 -14.45 77.46 5.61
CA LYS A 7 -15.54 76.57 5.09
C LYS A 7 -14.92 75.23 4.91
N SER A 8 -15.17 74.32 5.84
CA SER A 8 -16.35 73.46 5.87
C SER A 8 -16.50 72.62 4.62
N VAL A 9 -16.67 71.40 4.91
CA VAL A 9 -17.54 70.50 4.20
C VAL A 9 -16.90 69.17 3.73
N MET A 10 -17.47 68.19 4.32
CA MET A 10 -17.91 66.85 3.88
C MET A 10 -16.86 65.75 3.85
N LEU A 11 -16.95 64.94 4.84
CA LEU A 11 -17.52 63.59 4.82
C LEU A 11 -17.72 63.03 3.41
N PHE A 12 -16.81 62.16 3.03
CA PHE A 12 -17.19 61.02 2.20
C PHE A 12 -16.51 59.80 2.75
N SER A 13 -17.30 59.12 3.58
CA SER A 13 -17.09 57.71 3.85
C SER A 13 -17.25 56.95 2.54
N PHE A 14 -16.17 56.52 1.96
CA PHE A 14 -16.23 55.45 0.99
C PHE A 14 -15.71 54.16 1.65
N ALA A 15 -16.66 53.43 2.15
CA ALA A 15 -16.46 52.03 2.45
C ALA A 15 -16.20 51.30 1.13
N ILE A 16 -14.94 51.09 0.80
CA ILE A 16 -14.58 50.09 -0.19
C ILE A 16 -14.61 48.76 0.51
N ALA A 17 -15.75 48.13 0.44
CA ALA A 17 -15.88 46.69 0.64
C ALA A 17 -15.10 46.01 -0.47
N CYS A 18 -13.83 45.73 -0.23
CA CYS A 18 -13.05 44.88 -1.09
C CYS A 18 -13.49 43.44 -0.81
N SER A 19 -14.48 43.01 -1.59
CA SER A 19 -14.89 41.63 -1.66
C SER A 19 -13.76 40.83 -2.32
N LEU A 20 -12.76 40.45 -1.55
CA LEU A 20 -11.85 39.40 -1.92
C LEU A 20 -12.55 38.08 -1.61
N ASN A 21 -13.46 37.68 -2.50
CA ASN A 21 -13.83 36.28 -2.64
C ASN A 21 -12.62 35.58 -3.23
N LEU A 22 -11.67 35.24 -2.36
CA LEU A 22 -10.69 34.24 -2.68
C LEU A 22 -11.40 32.89 -2.56
N SER A 23 -11.72 32.34 -3.72
CA SER A 23 -12.17 30.96 -3.86
C SER A 23 -11.06 30.03 -3.40
N VAL A 24 -11.09 29.67 -2.14
CA VAL A 24 -10.17 28.68 -1.51
C VAL A 24 -10.88 27.32 -1.37
N ASP A 25 -11.73 26.97 -2.32
CA ASP A 25 -12.59 25.77 -2.16
C ASP A 25 -12.17 24.55 -2.98
N VAL A 26 -10.93 24.46 -3.49
CA VAL A 26 -10.51 23.28 -4.29
C VAL A 26 -9.42 22.42 -3.64
N ALA A 27 -8.88 22.81 -2.50
CA ALA A 27 -7.78 22.06 -1.87
C ALA A 27 -8.16 21.16 -0.67
N ILE A 28 -9.42 21.18 -0.22
CA ILE A 28 -9.81 20.50 1.03
C ILE A 28 -10.08 19.00 0.84
N GLY A 29 -10.46 18.58 -0.39
CA GLY A 29 -10.83 17.18 -0.64
C GLY A 29 -9.67 16.19 -0.65
N SER A 30 -8.51 16.60 -1.15
CA SER A 30 -7.36 15.67 -1.31
C SER A 30 -6.53 15.51 -0.04
N GLN A 31 -6.46 16.51 0.81
CA GLN A 31 -5.73 16.42 2.07
C GLN A 31 -6.52 15.59 3.11
N SER A 32 -7.84 15.68 3.10
CA SER A 32 -8.69 14.89 4.00
C SER A 32 -8.62 13.39 3.70
N ALA A 33 -8.56 13.00 2.42
CA ALA A 33 -8.45 11.59 2.03
C ALA A 33 -7.06 11.01 2.37
N PHE A 34 -6.01 11.82 2.26
CA PHE A 34 -4.65 11.40 2.63
C PHE A 34 -4.48 11.32 4.15
N ALA A 35 -5.03 12.28 4.88
CA ALA A 35 -5.04 12.29 6.34
C ALA A 35 -5.90 11.15 6.93
N LEU A 36 -7.04 10.82 6.31
CA LEU A 36 -7.86 9.68 6.71
C LEU A 36 -7.17 8.34 6.46
N ARG A 37 -6.42 8.20 5.36
CA ARG A 37 -5.62 7.00 5.09
C ARG A 37 -4.40 6.90 6.02
N ALA A 38 -3.78 8.00 6.37
CA ALA A 38 -2.72 8.04 7.37
C ALA A 38 -3.25 7.75 8.77
N SER A 39 -4.41 8.31 9.15
CA SER A 39 -5.07 8.03 10.43
C SER A 39 -5.59 6.59 10.53
N ALA A 40 -6.10 6.00 9.45
CA ALA A 40 -6.49 4.59 9.44
C ALA A 40 -5.28 3.64 9.59
N ARG A 41 -4.11 4.04 9.10
CA ARG A 41 -2.85 3.34 9.37
C ARG A 41 -2.37 3.49 10.81
N GLN A 42 -2.63 4.63 11.44
CA GLN A 42 -2.26 4.91 12.84
C GLN A 42 -3.32 4.45 13.86
N ALA A 43 -4.60 4.39 13.49
CA ALA A 43 -5.69 3.97 14.39
C ALA A 43 -5.70 2.46 14.67
N ASN A 44 -5.01 1.68 13.86
CA ASN A 44 -4.83 0.26 14.12
C ASN A 44 -3.57 0.06 14.95
N GLY A 45 -3.26 0.61 16.02
CA GLY A 45 -2.10 0.35 16.88
C GLY A 45 -1.14 -0.72 16.29
N SER A 46 -0.78 -0.61 15.01
CA SER A 46 -0.11 -1.67 14.28
C SER A 46 1.27 -1.77 14.88
N LYS A 47 1.46 -2.79 15.67
CA LYS A 47 2.78 -3.19 16.13
C LYS A 47 3.69 -3.20 14.91
N ASN A 48 4.88 -2.64 15.03
CA ASN A 48 5.85 -2.66 13.95
C ASN A 48 6.20 -4.13 13.65
N GLY A 49 5.74 -4.65 12.51
CA GLY A 49 5.92 -6.06 12.17
C GLY A 49 7.39 -6.49 12.11
N GLU A 50 8.29 -5.60 11.68
CA GLU A 50 9.73 -5.85 11.69
C GLU A 50 10.27 -5.98 13.12
N GLU A 51 9.88 -5.08 14.01
CA GLU A 51 10.30 -5.11 15.42
C GLU A 51 9.79 -6.38 16.13
N VAL A 52 8.53 -6.74 15.90
CA VAL A 52 7.96 -7.99 16.42
C VAL A 52 8.70 -9.19 15.87
N PHE A 53 8.96 -9.23 14.56
CA PHE A 53 9.71 -10.31 13.92
C PHE A 53 11.12 -10.46 14.53
N LEU A 54 11.85 -9.38 14.68
CA LEU A 54 13.19 -9.40 15.27
C LEU A 54 13.17 -9.84 16.74
N ASN A 55 12.24 -9.34 17.53
CA ASN A 55 12.20 -9.59 18.98
C ASN A 55 11.58 -10.93 19.35
N ARG A 56 10.48 -11.34 18.70
CA ARG A 56 9.76 -12.58 19.04
C ARG A 56 10.35 -13.78 18.31
N CYS A 57 10.55 -13.69 17.01
CA CYS A 57 11.10 -14.80 16.24
C CYS A 57 12.60 -14.97 16.47
N GLY A 58 13.33 -13.85 16.66
CA GLY A 58 14.75 -13.83 16.95
C GLY A 58 15.14 -14.34 18.35
N SER A 59 14.18 -14.51 19.26
CA SER A 59 14.46 -14.94 20.64
C SER A 59 14.91 -16.42 20.77
N CYS A 60 14.51 -17.27 19.83
CA CYS A 60 14.82 -18.70 19.87
C CYS A 60 15.90 -19.10 18.87
N HIS A 61 15.95 -18.43 17.72
CA HIS A 61 16.93 -18.69 16.67
C HIS A 61 17.16 -17.43 15.81
N GLY A 62 18.20 -17.41 14.99
CA GLY A 62 18.43 -16.29 14.09
C GLY A 62 17.30 -16.10 13.09
N THR A 63 16.90 -14.84 12.87
CA THR A 63 15.82 -14.47 11.94
C THR A 63 16.19 -14.70 10.48
N GLU A 64 17.49 -14.72 10.16
CA GLU A 64 18.02 -15.03 8.82
C GLU A 64 17.57 -16.41 8.32
N ARG A 65 17.33 -17.39 9.20
CA ARG A 65 16.81 -18.71 8.80
C ARG A 65 15.42 -18.61 8.15
N ALA A 66 14.56 -17.74 8.65
CA ALA A 66 13.25 -17.52 8.07
C ALA A 66 13.34 -16.88 6.69
N LEU A 67 14.36 -16.05 6.44
CA LEU A 67 14.51 -15.25 5.24
C LEU A 67 15.30 -15.92 4.11
N VAL A 68 15.74 -17.16 4.28
CA VAL A 68 16.52 -17.90 3.27
C VAL A 68 15.76 -18.03 1.94
N ALA A 69 14.45 -18.20 1.99
CA ALA A 69 13.62 -18.34 0.80
C ALA A 69 12.34 -17.48 0.92
N PRO A 70 12.05 -16.67 -0.09
CA PRO A 70 10.80 -15.93 -0.14
C PRO A 70 9.60 -16.90 -0.26
N ARG A 71 8.46 -16.52 0.28
CA ARG A 71 7.23 -17.33 0.28
C ARG A 71 6.04 -16.50 -0.13
N THR A 72 4.98 -17.16 -0.58
CA THR A 72 3.67 -16.52 -0.73
C THR A 72 3.12 -16.13 0.65
N ARG A 73 2.10 -15.26 0.68
CA ARG A 73 1.40 -14.92 1.92
C ARG A 73 0.96 -16.19 2.67
N LYS A 74 0.34 -17.11 1.95
CA LYS A 74 -0.09 -18.40 2.52
C LYS A 74 1.08 -19.24 3.04
N GLY A 75 2.21 -19.22 2.33
CA GLY A 75 3.43 -19.88 2.82
C GLY A 75 3.94 -19.27 4.12
N TRP A 76 3.88 -17.93 4.28
CA TRP A 76 4.21 -17.26 5.53
C TRP A 76 3.21 -17.53 6.66
N GLU A 77 1.91 -17.61 6.35
CA GLU A 77 0.87 -18.03 7.31
C GLU A 77 1.17 -19.43 7.86
N GLY A 78 1.58 -20.36 6.98
CA GLY A 78 2.01 -21.70 7.39
C GLY A 78 3.21 -21.65 8.34
N VAL A 79 4.24 -20.87 8.04
CA VAL A 79 5.40 -20.69 8.92
C VAL A 79 5.00 -20.16 10.29
N LEU A 80 4.11 -19.15 10.36
CA LEU A 80 3.64 -18.60 11.63
C LEU A 80 2.86 -19.65 12.44
N ALA A 81 2.01 -20.45 11.77
CA ALA A 81 1.28 -21.53 12.41
C ALA A 81 2.24 -22.61 12.96
N ASP A 82 3.25 -23.02 12.19
CA ASP A 82 4.26 -23.98 12.62
C ASP A 82 5.04 -23.47 13.84
N MET A 83 5.44 -22.19 13.82
CA MET A 83 6.14 -21.59 14.96
C MET A 83 5.25 -21.53 16.20
N ALA A 84 3.97 -21.20 16.07
CA ALA A 84 3.02 -21.23 17.18
C ALA A 84 2.88 -22.65 17.75
N ASN A 85 2.82 -23.67 16.91
CA ASN A 85 2.71 -25.09 17.33
C ASN A 85 3.92 -25.56 18.13
N ILE A 86 5.09 -25.01 17.89
CA ILE A 86 6.31 -25.34 18.66
C ILE A 86 6.59 -24.38 19.82
N GLY A 87 5.63 -23.50 20.14
CA GLY A 87 5.65 -22.70 21.36
C GLY A 87 5.99 -21.22 21.19
N ALA A 88 6.09 -20.70 19.95
CA ALA A 88 6.21 -19.26 19.73
C ALA A 88 4.92 -18.55 20.17
N GLN A 89 5.05 -17.56 21.05
CA GLN A 89 3.91 -16.80 21.54
C GLN A 89 3.92 -15.40 20.94
N LEU A 90 2.87 -15.10 20.22
CA LEU A 90 2.58 -13.77 19.68
C LEU A 90 1.33 -13.22 20.36
N GLU A 91 1.38 -11.94 20.72
CA GLU A 91 0.24 -11.26 21.29
C GLU A 91 -0.79 -10.86 20.20
N THR A 92 -1.99 -10.49 20.64
CA THR A 92 -3.04 -10.02 19.71
C THR A 92 -2.53 -8.93 18.78
N GLY A 93 -2.69 -9.15 17.46
CA GLY A 93 -2.25 -8.25 16.40
C GLY A 93 -0.80 -8.44 15.95
N GLU A 94 0.06 -9.14 16.73
CA GLU A 94 1.43 -9.43 16.31
C GLU A 94 1.54 -10.38 15.12
N PRO A 95 0.75 -11.48 15.04
CA PRO A 95 0.79 -12.36 13.88
C PRO A 95 0.52 -11.62 12.57
N GLU A 96 -0.50 -10.77 12.54
CA GLU A 96 -0.86 -10.02 11.35
C GLU A 96 0.20 -8.96 10.98
N ALA A 97 0.79 -8.30 11.97
CA ALA A 97 1.87 -7.34 11.75
C ALA A 97 3.12 -8.00 11.16
N VAL A 98 3.53 -9.16 11.70
CA VAL A 98 4.65 -9.96 11.18
C VAL A 98 4.35 -10.48 9.77
N LEU A 99 3.14 -10.99 9.55
CA LEU A 99 2.72 -11.48 8.24
C LEU A 99 2.74 -10.38 7.17
N ALA A 100 2.27 -9.19 7.51
CA ALA A 100 2.31 -8.03 6.63
C ALA A 100 3.77 -7.65 6.27
N PHE A 101 4.65 -7.57 7.27
CA PHE A 101 6.08 -7.29 7.08
C PHE A 101 6.75 -8.33 6.17
N LEU A 102 6.58 -9.62 6.46
CA LEU A 102 7.19 -10.70 5.69
C LEU A 102 6.66 -10.75 4.25
N THR A 103 5.36 -10.50 4.06
CA THR A 103 4.76 -10.49 2.72
C THR A 103 5.24 -9.29 1.91
N GLU A 104 5.37 -8.11 2.52
CA GLU A 104 5.85 -6.91 1.84
C GLU A 104 7.34 -7.02 1.44
N ARG A 105 8.20 -7.50 2.36
CA ARG A 105 9.65 -7.49 2.19
C ARG A 105 10.21 -8.76 1.54
N HIS A 106 9.59 -9.89 1.79
CA HIS A 106 10.07 -11.23 1.40
C HIS A 106 8.96 -12.07 0.75
N GLY A 107 7.92 -11.40 0.22
CA GLY A 107 6.76 -12.07 -0.36
C GLY A 107 6.92 -12.43 -1.83
N LEU A 108 6.35 -13.58 -2.18
CA LEU A 108 6.03 -13.95 -3.56
C LEU A 108 4.54 -13.75 -3.80
N VAL A 109 4.18 -13.44 -5.03
CA VAL A 109 2.79 -13.38 -5.48
C VAL A 109 2.49 -14.61 -6.33
N ASN A 110 1.55 -15.44 -5.86
CA ASN A 110 1.09 -16.59 -6.62
C ASN A 110 0.11 -16.13 -7.70
N VAL A 111 0.54 -16.13 -8.95
CA VAL A 111 -0.25 -15.65 -10.09
C VAL A 111 -1.52 -16.47 -10.35
N ASN A 112 -1.60 -17.69 -9.78
CA ASN A 112 -2.76 -18.55 -9.93
C ASN A 112 -3.88 -18.22 -8.94
N THR A 113 -3.56 -17.56 -7.81
CA THR A 113 -4.53 -17.22 -6.77
C THR A 113 -4.67 -15.71 -6.53
N ALA A 114 -3.67 -14.91 -6.94
CA ALA A 114 -3.65 -13.48 -6.71
C ALA A 114 -4.84 -12.76 -7.35
N ASN A 115 -5.38 -11.78 -6.65
CA ASN A 115 -6.36 -10.84 -7.19
C ASN A 115 -5.68 -9.75 -8.05
N VAL A 116 -6.48 -8.89 -8.68
CA VAL A 116 -5.99 -7.82 -9.56
C VAL A 116 -5.09 -6.83 -8.80
N GLU A 117 -5.48 -6.49 -7.58
CA GLU A 117 -4.74 -5.55 -6.73
C GLU A 117 -3.36 -6.09 -6.34
N GLU A 118 -3.26 -7.37 -6.04
CA GLU A 118 -2.00 -8.05 -5.72
C GLU A 118 -1.07 -8.10 -6.93
N LEU A 119 -1.61 -8.39 -8.12
CA LEU A 119 -0.85 -8.39 -9.37
C LEU A 119 -0.37 -6.98 -9.74
N VAL A 120 -1.20 -5.95 -9.52
CA VAL A 120 -0.79 -4.55 -9.72
C VAL A 120 0.26 -4.15 -8.67
N GLY A 121 0.10 -4.57 -7.42
CA GLY A 121 1.08 -4.35 -6.35
C GLY A 121 2.42 -5.05 -6.61
N LEU A 122 2.42 -6.14 -7.36
CA LEU A 122 3.63 -6.80 -7.84
C LEU A 122 4.42 -5.91 -8.83
N GLY A 123 3.74 -5.03 -9.56
CA GLY A 123 4.30 -4.13 -10.56
C GLY A 123 3.73 -4.32 -11.98
N LEU A 124 2.71 -5.16 -12.13
CA LEU A 124 2.01 -5.32 -13.42
C LEU A 124 1.05 -4.17 -13.68
N SER A 125 0.73 -3.91 -14.94
CA SER A 125 -0.34 -2.99 -15.27
C SER A 125 -1.70 -3.60 -14.92
N LYS A 126 -2.72 -2.74 -14.70
CA LYS A 126 -4.08 -3.24 -14.50
C LYS A 126 -4.55 -4.10 -15.68
N LYS A 127 -4.21 -3.70 -16.90
CA LYS A 127 -4.51 -4.48 -18.11
C LYS A 127 -3.90 -5.88 -18.06
N ASP A 128 -2.61 -5.99 -17.71
CA ASP A 128 -1.94 -7.29 -17.60
C ASP A 128 -2.55 -8.13 -16.49
N ALA A 129 -2.87 -7.53 -15.34
CA ALA A 129 -3.52 -8.21 -14.23
C ALA A 129 -4.90 -8.76 -14.60
N ASP A 130 -5.73 -7.96 -15.28
CA ASP A 130 -7.04 -8.38 -15.78
C ASP A 130 -6.88 -9.51 -16.83
N THR A 131 -5.88 -9.40 -17.73
CA THR A 131 -5.59 -10.43 -18.76
C THR A 131 -5.17 -11.75 -18.12
N ILE A 132 -4.29 -11.72 -17.09
CA ILE A 132 -3.88 -12.92 -16.35
C ILE A 132 -5.10 -13.57 -15.67
N GLY A 133 -5.94 -12.75 -15.01
CA GLY A 133 -7.16 -13.23 -14.35
C GLY A 133 -8.13 -13.92 -15.32
N SER A 134 -8.40 -13.30 -16.46
CA SER A 134 -9.28 -13.86 -17.49
C SER A 134 -8.68 -15.15 -18.09
N TYR A 135 -7.42 -15.12 -18.47
CA TYR A 135 -6.76 -16.25 -19.09
C TYR A 135 -6.77 -17.51 -18.19
N ARG A 136 -6.42 -17.36 -16.90
CA ARG A 136 -6.45 -18.51 -15.97
C ARG A 136 -7.87 -19.05 -15.72
N SER A 137 -8.87 -18.19 -15.79
CA SER A 137 -10.29 -18.60 -15.65
C SER A 137 -10.76 -19.46 -16.82
N GLU A 138 -10.24 -19.19 -18.02
CA GLU A 138 -10.61 -19.88 -19.25
C GLU A 138 -9.75 -21.12 -19.52
N HIS A 139 -8.46 -21.08 -19.20
CA HIS A 139 -7.47 -22.10 -19.57
C HIS A 139 -6.91 -22.88 -18.38
N GLY A 140 -7.27 -22.49 -17.15
CA GLY A 140 -6.72 -23.09 -15.93
C GLY A 140 -5.44 -22.42 -15.44
N PRO A 141 -4.87 -22.96 -14.35
CA PRO A 141 -3.71 -22.37 -13.70
C PRO A 141 -2.44 -22.49 -14.57
N PHE A 142 -1.57 -21.49 -14.45
CA PHE A 142 -0.25 -21.51 -15.05
C PHE A 142 0.66 -22.53 -14.35
N ALA A 143 1.34 -23.36 -15.13
CA ALA A 143 2.28 -24.34 -14.61
C ALA A 143 3.61 -23.66 -14.17
N ASP A 144 4.06 -22.68 -14.95
CA ASP A 144 5.34 -22.01 -14.80
C ASP A 144 5.37 -20.62 -15.47
N PHE A 145 6.53 -19.98 -15.40
CA PHE A 145 6.74 -18.66 -15.99
C PHE A 145 6.68 -18.68 -17.54
N ALA A 146 7.02 -19.78 -18.18
CA ALA A 146 6.93 -19.88 -19.64
C ALA A 146 5.47 -19.88 -20.09
N ALA A 147 4.61 -20.63 -19.39
CA ALA A 147 3.17 -20.62 -19.61
C ALA A 147 2.57 -19.22 -19.39
N LEU A 148 2.96 -18.52 -18.33
CA LEU A 148 2.52 -17.15 -18.09
C LEU A 148 2.95 -16.19 -19.21
N ARG A 149 4.19 -16.28 -19.68
CA ARG A 149 4.72 -15.44 -20.75
C ARG A 149 4.06 -15.68 -22.11
N SER A 150 3.48 -16.85 -22.34
CA SER A 150 2.81 -17.17 -23.59
C SER A 150 1.41 -16.56 -23.72
N VAL A 151 0.89 -15.94 -22.69
CA VAL A 151 -0.42 -15.29 -22.72
C VAL A 151 -0.41 -14.10 -23.68
N PRO A 152 -1.30 -14.09 -24.70
CA PRO A 152 -1.33 -13.00 -25.67
C PRO A 152 -1.66 -11.65 -25.03
N GLY A 153 -0.93 -10.62 -25.43
CA GLY A 153 -1.22 -9.24 -25.03
C GLY A 153 -0.61 -8.79 -23.71
N LEU A 154 0.14 -9.66 -23.01
CA LEU A 154 0.92 -9.27 -21.84
C LEU A 154 2.19 -8.50 -22.23
N ASP A 155 2.56 -7.56 -21.36
CA ASP A 155 3.85 -6.88 -21.44
C ASP A 155 4.95 -7.80 -20.90
N VAL A 156 5.70 -8.42 -21.82
CA VAL A 156 6.75 -9.40 -21.49
C VAL A 156 7.92 -8.76 -20.72
N ASP A 157 8.26 -7.51 -21.00
CA ASP A 157 9.36 -6.84 -20.31
C ASP A 157 8.99 -6.56 -18.87
N ARG A 158 7.76 -6.13 -18.63
CA ARG A 158 7.21 -5.93 -17.29
C ARG A 158 7.13 -7.25 -16.50
N LEU A 159 6.69 -8.32 -17.15
CA LEU A 159 6.70 -9.66 -16.54
C LEU A 159 8.10 -10.11 -16.16
N ASN A 160 9.10 -9.89 -17.02
CA ASN A 160 10.49 -10.24 -16.72
C ASN A 160 11.03 -9.46 -15.53
N ALA A 161 10.66 -8.17 -15.39
CA ALA A 161 11.10 -7.33 -14.27
C ALA A 161 10.59 -7.85 -12.92
N VAL A 162 9.43 -8.49 -12.88
CA VAL A 162 8.82 -9.00 -11.62
C VAL A 162 9.05 -10.50 -11.41
N ARG A 163 9.75 -11.18 -12.33
CA ARG A 163 9.91 -12.64 -12.34
C ARG A 163 10.35 -13.24 -10.99
N ALA A 164 11.28 -12.58 -10.31
CA ALA A 164 11.82 -13.06 -9.03
C ALA A 164 10.80 -13.06 -7.88
N ARG A 165 9.67 -12.37 -8.06
CA ARG A 165 8.60 -12.26 -7.07
C ARG A 165 7.34 -13.06 -7.46
N VAL A 166 7.40 -13.80 -8.56
CA VAL A 166 6.27 -14.62 -9.05
C VAL A 166 6.38 -16.05 -8.52
N ALA A 167 5.26 -16.58 -8.03
CA ALA A 167 5.08 -17.99 -7.68
C ALA A 167 3.92 -18.59 -8.48
N PHE A 168 3.92 -19.91 -8.61
CA PHE A 168 2.88 -20.71 -9.28
C PHE A 168 2.20 -21.70 -8.31
N ARG A 169 2.70 -21.78 -7.09
CA ARG A 169 2.19 -22.59 -5.97
C ARG A 169 2.46 -21.87 -4.66
N ASP A 170 1.69 -22.21 -3.63
CA ASP A 170 1.92 -21.78 -2.25
C ASP A 170 2.91 -22.71 -1.54
#